data_2d74d56989442537e6eaa64d622532c5
#
_entry.id   2d74d56989442537e6eaa64d622532c5
#
_cell.length_a   1.000
_cell.length_b   1.000
_cell.length_c   1.000
_cell.angle_alpha   90.00
_cell.angle_beta   90.00
_cell.angle_gamma   90.00
#
_symmetry.space_group_name_H-M   'P 1'
#
loop_
_entity.id
_entity.type
_entity.pdbx_description
1 polymer ?
#
loop_
_entity_poly.entity_id
_entity_poly.type
_entity_poly.pdbx_seq_one_letter_code
_entity_poly.pdbx_strand_id
1 'polypeptide(L)'
;RAEMGGECLNNGCVPSKALITAAKRAATANIQTRFGVQLGAPRVDWPGVHAHIHETIARIAPHDSVERFEEMGCDVYRGHATFVGKRKVQVGDTTLSAPRIVIATGSAPAVPPIEGLDAIPYLTNENIWDLQVLPQHLVIVGGGAIGMEMAQSFRRLGSEVTVIEPGDLLSRDDPESVAVVVDRMETEGVMFVRGKAAKVVPGALGSFTLTLEDGQEIAGTRLLLATGRKARVEGYGLEEIGVELGRNGIAVDERRRTSCKHIYAIGDCREGPRLTHVSGYEGSNVALEITLGLPTKVDWSALPWCTYTDPEVAQIGMTEAQAREKLGDKVTVVREGFDDNERAIAEDDTRGHLKVVMDGKKVLGASIVGRNAGEMLLPFSQLITGKASTFALG
;
A
#
# COMPACT_ATOMS: atom_id res chain seq x y z
N ARG A 1 -17.31 -7.82 -8.72
CA ARG A 1 -16.31 -8.89 -8.80
C ARG A 1 -16.86 -10.17 -8.20
N ALA A 2 -16.26 -11.28 -8.57
CA ALA A 2 -16.73 -12.60 -8.14
C ALA A 2 -16.34 -12.93 -6.69
N GLU A 3 -15.29 -12.29 -6.15
CA GLU A 3 -14.72 -12.62 -4.84
C GLU A 3 -15.04 -11.55 -3.80
N MET A 4 -15.49 -11.98 -2.64
CA MET A 4 -15.70 -11.15 -1.46
C MET A 4 -14.35 -10.85 -0.75
N GLY A 5 -14.34 -9.89 0.19
CA GLY A 5 -13.13 -9.48 0.90
C GLY A 5 -12.30 -8.40 0.19
N GLY A 6 -12.65 -8.10 -1.05
CA GLY A 6 -12.02 -7.02 -1.82
C GLY A 6 -10.54 -7.27 -2.07
N GLU A 7 -9.84 -6.19 -2.33
CA GLU A 7 -8.43 -6.26 -2.72
C GLU A 7 -7.49 -6.54 -1.55
N CYS A 8 -7.79 -6.03 -0.37
CA CYS A 8 -6.95 -6.23 0.81
C CYS A 8 -6.76 -7.72 1.11
N LEU A 9 -7.84 -8.49 1.10
CA LEU A 9 -7.81 -9.93 1.35
C LEU A 9 -7.15 -10.69 0.19
N ASN A 10 -7.59 -10.43 -1.05
CA ASN A 10 -7.29 -11.33 -2.17
C ASN A 10 -6.00 -10.97 -2.92
N ASN A 11 -5.67 -9.66 -3.04
CA ASN A 11 -4.63 -9.19 -3.95
C ASN A 11 -3.69 -8.12 -3.32
N GLY A 12 -3.85 -7.78 -2.05
CA GLY A 12 -3.17 -6.66 -1.43
C GLY A 12 -2.48 -7.01 -0.11
N CYS A 13 -3.06 -6.54 1.00
CA CYS A 13 -2.42 -6.58 2.32
C CYS A 13 -2.12 -8.01 2.79
N VAL A 14 -3.09 -8.91 2.68
CA VAL A 14 -2.94 -10.27 3.21
C VAL A 14 -1.87 -11.05 2.46
N PRO A 15 -1.93 -11.22 1.12
CA PRO A 15 -0.91 -11.97 0.40
C PRO A 15 0.48 -11.30 0.49
N SER A 16 0.56 -9.97 0.46
CA SER A 16 1.85 -9.29 0.55
C SER A 16 2.52 -9.50 1.92
N LYS A 17 1.76 -9.46 3.02
CA LYS A 17 2.33 -9.67 4.37
C LYS A 17 2.69 -11.14 4.61
N ALA A 18 1.98 -12.08 4.00
CA ALA A 18 2.37 -13.49 3.99
C ALA A 18 3.72 -13.69 3.26
N LEU A 19 3.87 -13.10 2.06
CA LEU A 19 5.12 -13.13 1.30
C LEU A 19 6.28 -12.46 2.05
N ILE A 20 6.08 -11.25 2.60
CA ILE A 20 7.08 -10.52 3.38
C ILE A 20 7.53 -11.36 4.59
N THR A 21 6.60 -12.04 5.25
CA THR A 21 6.93 -12.92 6.39
C THR A 21 7.85 -14.07 5.96
N ALA A 22 7.55 -14.74 4.86
CA ALA A 22 8.41 -15.79 4.31
C ALA A 22 9.80 -15.24 3.95
N ALA A 23 9.87 -14.08 3.30
CA ALA A 23 11.11 -13.41 2.92
C ALA A 23 11.95 -12.97 4.13
N LYS A 24 11.33 -12.42 5.18
CA LYS A 24 12.01 -12.09 6.45
C LYS A 24 12.60 -13.34 7.11
N ARG A 25 11.92 -14.48 7.05
CA ARG A 25 12.45 -15.77 7.59
C ARG A 25 13.66 -16.26 6.79
N ALA A 26 13.63 -16.17 5.45
CA ALA A 26 14.77 -16.53 4.62
C ALA A 26 15.99 -15.63 4.90
N ALA A 27 15.79 -14.31 5.04
CA ALA A 27 16.87 -13.37 5.36
C ALA A 27 17.47 -13.59 6.76
N THR A 28 16.67 -13.97 7.75
CA THR A 28 17.13 -14.19 9.12
C THR A 28 18.21 -15.29 9.19
N ALA A 29 18.13 -16.31 8.35
CA ALA A 29 19.12 -17.39 8.33
C ALA A 29 20.55 -16.90 7.99
N ASN A 30 20.67 -15.81 7.21
CA ASN A 30 21.96 -15.23 6.84
C ASN A 30 22.60 -14.38 7.95
N ILE A 31 21.81 -13.89 8.92
CA ILE A 31 22.25 -12.97 9.97
C ILE A 31 22.71 -13.73 11.21
N GLN A 32 22.23 -14.95 11.42
CA GLN A 32 22.38 -15.67 12.71
C GLN A 32 23.81 -16.07 13.07
N THR A 33 24.72 -16.24 12.09
CA THR A 33 26.12 -16.53 12.36
C THR A 33 26.82 -15.48 13.22
N ARG A 34 26.35 -14.22 13.14
CA ARG A 34 26.86 -13.09 13.92
C ARG A 34 26.59 -13.25 15.43
N PHE A 35 25.50 -13.96 15.79
CA PHE A 35 25.13 -14.22 17.18
C PHE A 35 25.67 -15.55 17.72
N GLY A 36 26.62 -16.17 17.02
CA GLY A 36 27.16 -17.48 17.39
C GLY A 36 26.21 -18.65 17.08
N VAL A 37 25.10 -18.40 16.41
CA VAL A 37 24.16 -19.46 15.97
C VAL A 37 24.44 -19.79 14.52
N GLN A 38 24.80 -21.05 14.26
CA GLN A 38 25.06 -21.53 12.91
C GLN A 38 23.81 -22.21 12.35
N LEU A 39 23.22 -21.63 11.31
CA LEU A 39 22.18 -22.27 10.50
C LEU A 39 22.75 -22.53 9.11
N GLY A 40 22.30 -23.61 8.46
CA GLY A 40 22.60 -23.84 7.05
C GLY A 40 22.03 -22.72 6.16
N ALA A 41 22.57 -22.59 4.95
CA ALA A 41 22.00 -21.67 3.95
C ALA A 41 20.50 -21.98 3.74
N PRO A 42 19.63 -20.96 3.72
CA PRO A 42 18.20 -21.20 3.56
C PRO A 42 17.93 -21.79 2.17
N ARG A 43 17.14 -22.84 2.13
CA ARG A 43 16.60 -23.37 0.90
C ARG A 43 15.16 -22.91 0.75
N VAL A 44 14.90 -22.06 -0.25
CA VAL A 44 13.56 -21.59 -0.54
C VAL A 44 12.81 -22.64 -1.37
N ASP A 45 11.70 -23.11 -0.83
CA ASP A 45 10.71 -23.93 -1.51
C ASP A 45 9.57 -23.01 -1.97
N TRP A 46 9.62 -22.56 -3.25
CA TRP A 46 8.62 -21.63 -3.77
C TRP A 46 7.19 -22.19 -3.74
N PRO A 47 6.92 -23.47 -4.09
CA PRO A 47 5.60 -24.05 -3.90
C PRO A 47 5.09 -23.94 -2.46
N GLY A 48 5.97 -24.12 -1.45
CA GLY A 48 5.61 -23.94 -0.05
C GLY A 48 5.31 -22.48 0.30
N VAL A 49 6.06 -21.51 -0.23
CA VAL A 49 5.76 -20.07 -0.07
C VAL A 49 4.43 -19.71 -0.71
N HIS A 50 4.18 -20.19 -1.94
CA HIS A 50 2.91 -20.00 -2.64
C HIS A 50 1.73 -20.58 -1.84
N ALA A 51 1.86 -21.81 -1.34
CA ALA A 51 0.85 -22.44 -0.50
C ALA A 51 0.57 -21.61 0.76
N HIS A 52 1.60 -21.14 1.46
CA HIS A 52 1.46 -20.28 2.64
C HIS A 52 0.67 -19.00 2.36
N ILE A 53 0.89 -18.35 1.21
CA ILE A 53 0.13 -17.16 0.80
C ILE A 53 -1.35 -17.50 0.66
N HIS A 54 -1.69 -18.54 -0.10
CA HIS A 54 -3.08 -18.93 -0.37
C HIS A 54 -3.79 -19.49 0.88
N GLU A 55 -3.11 -20.25 1.71
CA GLU A 55 -3.63 -20.72 3.00
C GLU A 55 -3.94 -19.53 3.94
N THR A 56 -3.10 -18.50 3.94
CA THR A 56 -3.34 -17.30 4.73
C THR A 56 -4.59 -16.57 4.25
N ILE A 57 -4.76 -16.41 2.94
CA ILE A 57 -5.98 -15.85 2.35
C ILE A 57 -7.20 -16.69 2.74
N ALA A 58 -7.14 -18.00 2.51
CA ALA A 58 -8.24 -18.92 2.78
C ALA A 58 -8.66 -18.94 4.27
N ARG A 59 -7.71 -18.78 5.18
CA ARG A 59 -7.96 -18.72 6.63
C ARG A 59 -8.72 -17.45 7.04
N ILE A 60 -8.52 -16.33 6.34
CA ILE A 60 -9.15 -15.04 6.63
C ILE A 60 -10.47 -14.88 5.86
N ALA A 61 -10.58 -15.47 4.66
CA ALA A 61 -11.74 -15.33 3.77
C ALA A 61 -13.12 -15.52 4.42
N PRO A 62 -13.33 -16.44 5.39
CA PRO A 62 -14.62 -16.58 6.06
C PRO A 62 -15.09 -15.30 6.77
N HIS A 63 -14.17 -14.43 7.20
CA HIS A 63 -14.53 -13.16 7.85
C HIS A 63 -15.15 -12.15 6.89
N ASP A 64 -14.92 -12.31 5.58
CA ASP A 64 -15.39 -11.42 4.54
C ASP A 64 -16.31 -12.16 3.54
N SER A 65 -16.89 -13.31 3.95
CA SER A 65 -17.70 -14.16 3.07
C SER A 65 -19.13 -13.65 2.89
N VAL A 66 -19.77 -14.07 1.82
CA VAL A 66 -21.18 -13.79 1.54
C VAL A 66 -22.06 -14.35 2.67
N GLU A 67 -21.81 -15.60 3.07
CA GLU A 67 -22.57 -16.31 4.07
C GLU A 67 -22.59 -15.52 5.40
N ARG A 68 -21.42 -15.01 5.81
CA ARG A 68 -21.32 -14.18 7.03
C ARG A 68 -22.16 -12.90 6.93
N PHE A 69 -22.10 -12.20 5.80
CA PHE A 69 -22.90 -10.97 5.64
C PHE A 69 -24.39 -11.26 5.56
N GLU A 70 -24.79 -12.35 4.94
CA GLU A 70 -26.21 -12.80 4.92
C GLU A 70 -26.70 -13.18 6.32
N GLU A 71 -25.88 -13.89 7.12
CA GLU A 71 -26.18 -14.18 8.53
C GLU A 71 -26.32 -12.90 9.40
N MET A 72 -25.61 -11.82 9.02
CA MET A 72 -25.75 -10.51 9.64
C MET A 72 -26.99 -9.74 9.15
N GLY A 73 -27.78 -10.28 8.25
CA GLY A 73 -29.01 -9.69 7.70
C GLY A 73 -28.79 -8.78 6.50
N CYS A 74 -27.66 -8.91 5.80
CA CYS A 74 -27.41 -8.19 4.55
C CYS A 74 -27.88 -9.01 3.34
N ASP A 75 -28.57 -8.38 2.40
CA ASP A 75 -28.84 -8.99 1.09
C ASP A 75 -27.63 -8.78 0.18
N VAL A 76 -27.03 -9.88 -0.30
CA VAL A 76 -25.85 -9.83 -1.18
C VAL A 76 -26.21 -10.10 -2.62
N TYR A 77 -26.03 -9.12 -3.50
CA TYR A 77 -26.26 -9.22 -4.94
C TYR A 77 -24.93 -9.28 -5.69
N ARG A 78 -24.64 -10.41 -6.34
CA ARG A 78 -23.41 -10.58 -7.12
C ARG A 78 -23.61 -10.08 -8.56
N GLY A 79 -22.73 -9.21 -9.03
CA GLY A 79 -22.74 -8.69 -10.39
C GLY A 79 -22.13 -7.31 -10.50
N HIS A 80 -22.09 -6.80 -11.73
CA HIS A 80 -21.71 -5.41 -11.98
C HIS A 80 -22.91 -4.51 -11.65
N ALA A 81 -22.68 -3.57 -10.74
CA ALA A 81 -23.69 -2.63 -10.30
C ALA A 81 -23.64 -1.35 -11.14
N THR A 82 -24.76 -0.88 -11.68
CA THR A 82 -24.83 0.34 -12.48
C THR A 82 -25.99 1.22 -11.98
N PHE A 83 -25.76 2.50 -11.84
CA PHE A 83 -26.84 3.44 -11.54
C PHE A 83 -27.77 3.59 -12.76
N VAL A 84 -29.06 3.35 -12.53
CA VAL A 84 -30.13 3.57 -13.53
C VAL A 84 -31.05 4.72 -13.11
N GLY A 85 -30.66 5.46 -12.08
CA GLY A 85 -31.31 6.65 -11.55
C GLY A 85 -30.70 7.05 -10.23
N LYS A 86 -30.98 8.28 -9.76
CA LYS A 86 -30.34 8.86 -8.56
C LYS A 86 -30.48 8.02 -7.28
N ARG A 87 -31.46 7.14 -7.21
CA ARG A 87 -31.71 6.26 -6.05
C ARG A 87 -31.87 4.80 -6.47
N LYS A 88 -31.51 4.46 -7.71
CA LYS A 88 -31.71 3.11 -8.26
C LYS A 88 -30.38 2.57 -8.81
N VAL A 89 -30.07 1.36 -8.40
CA VAL A 89 -28.90 0.61 -8.85
C VAL A 89 -29.39 -0.71 -9.43
N GLN A 90 -28.93 -1.05 -10.62
CA GLN A 90 -29.21 -2.32 -11.30
C GLN A 90 -28.02 -3.27 -11.12
N VAL A 91 -28.32 -4.52 -10.76
CA VAL A 91 -27.35 -5.64 -10.71
C VAL A 91 -27.97 -6.82 -11.43
N GLY A 92 -27.48 -7.17 -12.62
CA GLY A 92 -28.14 -8.13 -13.51
C GLY A 92 -29.56 -7.67 -13.84
N ASP A 93 -30.55 -8.54 -13.58
CA ASP A 93 -31.98 -8.22 -13.81
C ASP A 93 -32.66 -7.56 -12.59
N THR A 94 -31.95 -7.38 -11.50
CA THR A 94 -32.50 -6.83 -10.26
C THR A 94 -32.24 -5.34 -10.14
N THR A 95 -33.28 -4.55 -9.91
CA THR A 95 -33.17 -3.12 -9.61
C THR A 95 -33.39 -2.87 -8.12
N LEU A 96 -32.40 -2.33 -7.46
CA LEU A 96 -32.39 -1.97 -6.05
C LEU A 96 -32.68 -0.47 -5.89
N SER A 97 -33.38 -0.10 -4.83
CA SER A 97 -33.62 1.31 -4.49
C SER A 97 -33.36 1.54 -3.00
N ALA A 98 -32.61 2.61 -2.68
CA ALA A 98 -32.27 2.95 -1.31
C ALA A 98 -32.29 4.46 -1.07
N PRO A 99 -32.62 4.91 0.17
CA PRO A 99 -32.57 6.33 0.54
C PRO A 99 -31.16 6.87 0.68
N ARG A 100 -30.17 5.98 0.94
CA ARG A 100 -28.73 6.27 1.01
C ARG A 100 -27.98 5.19 0.24
N ILE A 101 -26.94 5.58 -0.50
CA ILE A 101 -26.11 4.68 -1.28
C ILE A 101 -24.64 4.99 -0.96
N VAL A 102 -23.83 3.95 -0.77
CA VAL A 102 -22.39 4.08 -0.54
C VAL A 102 -21.66 3.42 -1.71
N ILE A 103 -20.82 4.19 -2.40
CA ILE A 103 -19.95 3.70 -3.46
C ILE A 103 -18.62 3.29 -2.83
N ALA A 104 -18.22 2.03 -2.98
CA ALA A 104 -16.98 1.46 -2.47
C ALA A 104 -16.33 0.56 -3.53
N THR A 105 -16.30 1.02 -4.78
CA THR A 105 -15.84 0.26 -5.95
C THR A 105 -14.32 0.03 -5.99
N GLY A 106 -13.57 0.72 -5.11
CA GLY A 106 -12.13 0.53 -4.98
C GLY A 106 -11.31 1.10 -6.14
N SER A 107 -10.14 0.52 -6.37
CA SER A 107 -9.20 0.93 -7.43
C SER A 107 -8.67 -0.28 -8.19
N ALA A 108 -7.92 -0.03 -9.26
CA ALA A 108 -7.21 -1.02 -10.07
C ALA A 108 -5.73 -0.63 -10.18
N PRO A 109 -4.83 -1.56 -10.50
CA PRO A 109 -3.46 -1.19 -10.86
C PRO A 109 -3.48 -0.22 -12.04
N ALA A 110 -2.63 0.81 -11.97
CA ALA A 110 -2.39 1.69 -13.09
C ALA A 110 -1.40 1.03 -14.05
N VAL A 111 -1.79 0.88 -15.31
CA VAL A 111 -0.92 0.32 -16.35
C VAL A 111 -0.40 1.49 -17.19
N PRO A 112 0.91 1.76 -17.18
CA PRO A 112 1.50 2.83 -17.97
C PRO A 112 1.54 2.46 -19.46
N PRO A 113 1.55 3.45 -20.36
CA PRO A 113 1.63 3.21 -21.79
C PRO A 113 3.06 2.84 -22.21
N ILE A 114 3.45 1.58 -22.03
CA ILE A 114 4.73 1.02 -22.48
C ILE A 114 4.51 0.32 -23.82
N GLU A 115 5.25 0.72 -24.86
CA GLU A 115 5.16 0.11 -26.20
C GLU A 115 5.46 -1.39 -26.11
N GLY A 116 4.62 -2.22 -26.72
CA GLY A 116 4.79 -3.68 -26.76
C GLY A 116 4.39 -4.41 -25.48
N LEU A 117 3.82 -3.74 -24.48
CA LEU A 117 3.45 -4.35 -23.22
C LEU A 117 2.47 -5.52 -23.37
N ASP A 118 1.54 -5.43 -24.32
CA ASP A 118 0.55 -6.48 -24.59
C ASP A 118 1.17 -7.77 -25.19
N ALA A 119 2.42 -7.71 -25.65
CA ALA A 119 3.13 -8.86 -26.19
C ALA A 119 3.79 -9.75 -25.14
N ILE A 120 3.78 -9.34 -23.87
CA ILE A 120 4.34 -10.13 -22.76
C ILE A 120 3.32 -10.29 -21.63
N PRO A 121 3.34 -11.40 -20.89
CA PRO A 121 2.57 -11.55 -19.68
C PRO A 121 3.22 -10.72 -18.56
N TYR A 122 2.66 -9.55 -18.28
CA TYR A 122 3.11 -8.73 -17.15
C TYR A 122 2.31 -9.01 -15.88
N LEU A 123 2.91 -8.70 -14.76
CA LEU A 123 2.34 -8.86 -13.43
C LEU A 123 1.85 -7.50 -12.89
N THR A 124 0.83 -7.59 -12.07
CA THR A 124 0.35 -6.52 -11.19
C THR A 124 0.10 -7.12 -9.80
N ASN A 125 -0.35 -6.31 -8.85
CA ASN A 125 -0.80 -6.83 -7.56
C ASN A 125 -2.02 -7.77 -7.68
N GLU A 126 -2.69 -7.84 -8.82
CA GLU A 126 -3.84 -8.72 -9.01
C GLU A 126 -3.49 -10.17 -9.38
N ASN A 127 -2.31 -10.43 -9.94
CA ASN A 127 -1.92 -11.75 -10.45
C ASN A 127 -0.52 -12.23 -10.04
N ILE A 128 0.25 -11.43 -9.32
CA ILE A 128 1.60 -11.83 -8.85
C ILE A 128 1.53 -13.04 -7.89
N TRP A 129 0.40 -13.21 -7.21
CA TRP A 129 0.15 -14.29 -6.26
C TRP A 129 -0.07 -15.65 -6.93
N ASP A 130 -0.33 -15.67 -8.25
CA ASP A 130 -0.55 -16.88 -9.05
C ASP A 130 0.74 -17.46 -9.63
N LEU A 131 1.90 -16.86 -9.34
CA LEU A 131 3.20 -17.32 -9.83
C LEU A 131 3.53 -18.72 -9.31
N GLN A 132 3.59 -19.69 -10.23
CA GLN A 132 3.93 -21.09 -9.91
C GLN A 132 5.43 -21.33 -9.75
N VAL A 133 6.26 -20.43 -10.28
CA VAL A 133 7.72 -20.52 -10.27
C VAL A 133 8.29 -19.19 -9.84
N LEU A 134 9.27 -19.23 -8.93
CA LEU A 134 10.01 -18.03 -8.53
C LEU A 134 10.72 -17.43 -9.75
N PRO A 135 10.50 -16.14 -10.08
CA PRO A 135 11.20 -15.48 -11.18
C PRO A 135 12.72 -15.55 -11.02
N GLN A 136 13.45 -15.86 -12.08
CA GLN A 136 14.90 -15.74 -12.07
C GLN A 136 15.32 -14.27 -11.93
N HIS A 137 14.73 -13.38 -12.75
CA HIS A 137 14.93 -11.94 -12.66
C HIS A 137 13.57 -11.24 -12.74
N LEU A 138 13.18 -10.59 -11.64
CA LEU A 138 11.98 -9.76 -11.53
C LEU A 138 12.35 -8.30 -11.79
N VAL A 139 11.83 -7.72 -12.87
CA VAL A 139 11.93 -6.29 -13.14
C VAL A 139 10.65 -5.62 -12.66
N ILE A 140 10.78 -4.59 -11.83
CA ILE A 140 9.66 -3.86 -11.22
C ILE A 140 9.66 -2.43 -11.74
N VAL A 141 8.56 -1.99 -12.33
CA VAL A 141 8.35 -0.59 -12.70
C VAL A 141 7.49 0.07 -11.63
N GLY A 142 8.11 1.00 -10.89
CA GLY A 142 7.51 1.73 -9.78
C GLY A 142 8.21 1.47 -8.44
N GLY A 143 8.77 2.52 -7.85
CA GLY A 143 9.50 2.54 -6.58
C GLY A 143 8.65 2.98 -5.38
N GLY A 144 7.31 2.86 -5.46
CA GLY A 144 6.42 3.08 -4.33
C GLY A 144 6.38 1.89 -3.36
N ALA A 145 5.54 1.97 -2.31
CA ALA A 145 5.47 0.95 -1.25
C ALA A 145 5.32 -0.48 -1.79
N ILE A 146 4.41 -0.71 -2.74
CA ILE A 146 4.21 -2.04 -3.34
C ILE A 146 5.48 -2.53 -4.04
N GLY A 147 6.10 -1.67 -4.87
CA GLY A 147 7.33 -2.02 -5.59
C GLY A 147 8.47 -2.37 -4.66
N MET A 148 8.68 -1.58 -3.61
CA MET A 148 9.75 -1.78 -2.63
C MET A 148 9.52 -3.04 -1.76
N GLU A 149 8.30 -3.29 -1.29
CA GLU A 149 7.95 -4.51 -0.55
C GLU A 149 8.16 -5.76 -1.41
N MET A 150 7.73 -5.75 -2.66
CA MET A 150 7.92 -6.87 -3.58
C MET A 150 9.41 -7.05 -3.93
N ALA A 151 10.12 -5.96 -4.20
CA ALA A 151 11.54 -6.02 -4.53
C ALA A 151 12.36 -6.72 -3.44
N GLN A 152 12.22 -6.29 -2.20
CA GLN A 152 12.94 -6.90 -1.09
C GLN A 152 12.51 -8.36 -0.86
N SER A 153 11.21 -8.63 -0.94
CA SER A 153 10.69 -9.98 -0.72
C SER A 153 11.20 -10.98 -1.75
N PHE A 154 11.09 -10.67 -3.03
CA PHE A 154 11.57 -11.57 -4.09
C PHE A 154 13.10 -11.70 -4.09
N ARG A 155 13.83 -10.61 -3.78
CA ARG A 155 15.28 -10.67 -3.63
C ARG A 155 15.72 -11.64 -2.53
N ARG A 156 15.10 -11.56 -1.37
CA ARG A 156 15.36 -12.44 -0.21
C ARG A 156 15.00 -13.91 -0.46
N LEU A 157 14.03 -14.13 -1.33
CA LEU A 157 13.61 -15.49 -1.74
C LEU A 157 14.46 -16.06 -2.89
N GLY A 158 15.40 -15.29 -3.46
CA GLY A 158 16.39 -15.78 -4.42
C GLY A 158 16.29 -15.25 -5.84
N SER A 159 15.37 -14.36 -6.15
CA SER A 159 15.30 -13.69 -7.45
C SER A 159 16.41 -12.63 -7.58
N GLU A 160 16.89 -12.40 -8.78
CA GLU A 160 17.48 -11.13 -9.15
C GLU A 160 16.36 -10.09 -9.24
N VAL A 161 16.59 -8.86 -8.78
CA VAL A 161 15.56 -7.81 -8.77
C VAL A 161 16.13 -6.49 -9.24
N THR A 162 15.42 -5.86 -10.19
CA THR A 162 15.69 -4.49 -10.63
C THR A 162 14.43 -3.65 -10.49
N VAL A 163 14.53 -2.53 -9.77
CA VAL A 163 13.45 -1.54 -9.61
C VAL A 163 13.75 -0.35 -10.50
N ILE A 164 12.78 0.05 -11.32
CA ILE A 164 12.85 1.20 -12.22
C ILE A 164 11.87 2.27 -11.72
N GLU A 165 12.40 3.46 -11.42
CA GLU A 165 11.60 4.59 -10.95
C GLU A 165 12.12 5.90 -11.58
N PRO A 166 11.27 6.68 -12.26
CA PRO A 166 11.70 7.96 -12.83
C PRO A 166 11.91 9.06 -11.78
N GLY A 167 11.21 8.97 -10.67
CA GLY A 167 11.24 9.92 -9.56
C GLY A 167 12.08 9.46 -8.38
N ASP A 168 11.66 9.86 -7.20
CA ASP A 168 12.27 9.44 -5.94
C ASP A 168 11.54 8.19 -5.41
N LEU A 169 12.31 7.23 -4.90
CA LEU A 169 11.77 6.04 -4.24
C LEU A 169 10.98 6.46 -3.00
N LEU A 170 9.85 5.78 -2.74
CA LEU A 170 8.98 6.07 -1.62
C LEU A 170 8.72 7.58 -1.43
N SER A 171 8.43 8.29 -2.50
CA SER A 171 8.36 9.76 -2.57
C SER A 171 7.37 10.45 -1.61
N ARG A 172 6.56 9.68 -0.88
CA ARG A 172 5.64 10.19 0.15
C ARG A 172 6.25 10.19 1.55
N ASP A 173 7.33 9.46 1.75
CA ASP A 173 8.00 9.25 3.01
C ASP A 173 9.12 10.27 3.21
N ASP A 174 9.64 10.36 4.43
CA ASP A 174 10.78 11.20 4.72
C ASP A 174 12.05 10.67 4.01
N PRO A 175 12.74 11.49 3.20
CA PRO A 175 13.86 11.01 2.37
C PRO A 175 15.03 10.46 3.19
N GLU A 176 15.25 10.92 4.42
CA GLU A 176 16.28 10.38 5.30
C GLU A 176 15.92 8.95 5.74
N SER A 177 14.66 8.70 6.05
CA SER A 177 14.16 7.37 6.37
C SER A 177 14.21 6.43 5.15
N VAL A 178 13.88 6.94 3.97
CA VAL A 178 13.96 6.19 2.72
C VAL A 178 15.39 5.75 2.41
N ALA A 179 16.38 6.63 2.63
CA ALA A 179 17.78 6.32 2.37
C ALA A 179 18.27 5.09 3.17
N VAL A 180 17.81 4.91 4.41
CA VAL A 180 18.15 3.74 5.22
C VAL A 180 17.64 2.43 4.61
N VAL A 181 16.43 2.46 4.06
CA VAL A 181 15.83 1.28 3.39
C VAL A 181 16.52 0.98 2.08
N VAL A 182 16.81 2.01 1.28
CA VAL A 182 17.50 1.86 -0.01
C VAL A 182 18.89 1.25 0.19
N ASP A 183 19.70 1.78 1.12
CA ASP A 183 21.02 1.24 1.46
C ASP A 183 20.95 -0.23 1.86
N ARG A 184 19.94 -0.59 2.68
CA ARG A 184 19.69 -1.98 3.07
C ARG A 184 19.39 -2.87 1.87
N MET A 185 18.49 -2.43 0.99
CA MET A 185 18.07 -3.22 -0.17
C MET A 185 19.19 -3.36 -1.22
N GLU A 186 19.99 -2.32 -1.42
CA GLU A 186 21.19 -2.36 -2.27
C GLU A 186 22.22 -3.35 -1.69
N THR A 187 22.45 -3.33 -0.37
CA THR A 187 23.32 -4.31 0.31
C THR A 187 22.80 -5.76 0.12
N GLU A 188 21.49 -5.95 0.07
CA GLU A 188 20.84 -7.25 -0.23
C GLU A 188 20.90 -7.61 -1.73
N GLY A 189 21.34 -6.68 -2.60
CA GLY A 189 21.55 -6.88 -4.03
C GLY A 189 20.32 -6.56 -4.88
N VAL A 190 19.43 -5.69 -4.44
CA VAL A 190 18.41 -5.07 -5.29
C VAL A 190 19.10 -3.99 -6.13
N MET A 191 18.84 -3.96 -7.42
CA MET A 191 19.31 -2.89 -8.31
C MET A 191 18.23 -1.83 -8.47
N PHE A 192 18.60 -0.56 -8.28
CA PHE A 192 17.74 0.58 -8.55
C PHE A 192 18.21 1.31 -9.80
N VAL A 193 17.30 1.54 -10.73
CA VAL A 193 17.56 2.25 -11.99
C VAL A 193 16.64 3.45 -12.07
N ARG A 194 17.22 4.66 -12.13
CA ARG A 194 16.45 5.87 -12.36
C ARG A 194 16.11 5.98 -13.84
N GLY A 195 14.85 5.92 -14.19
CA GLY A 195 14.42 6.00 -15.59
C GLY A 195 12.95 5.70 -15.76
N LYS A 196 12.45 5.96 -16.95
CA LYS A 196 11.05 5.70 -17.30
C LYS A 196 10.98 4.63 -18.38
N ALA A 197 10.21 3.59 -18.11
CA ALA A 197 9.99 2.49 -19.04
C ALA A 197 9.24 3.01 -20.29
N ALA A 198 9.77 2.74 -21.48
CA ALA A 198 9.23 3.21 -22.74
C ALA A 198 8.75 2.08 -23.65
N LYS A 199 9.52 0.99 -23.74
CA LYS A 199 9.25 -0.11 -24.66
C LYS A 199 9.65 -1.44 -24.06
N VAL A 200 8.90 -2.49 -24.37
CA VAL A 200 9.26 -3.87 -24.05
C VAL A 200 9.17 -4.75 -25.28
N VAL A 201 10.14 -5.65 -25.42
CA VAL A 201 10.21 -6.62 -26.51
C VAL A 201 10.34 -8.02 -25.92
N PRO A 202 9.48 -8.98 -26.33
CA PRO A 202 9.61 -10.36 -25.89
C PRO A 202 10.93 -10.98 -26.38
N GLY A 203 11.56 -11.75 -25.51
CA GLY A 203 12.75 -12.54 -25.79
C GLY A 203 12.47 -14.04 -25.85
N ALA A 204 13.52 -14.84 -25.91
CA ALA A 204 13.41 -16.30 -25.88
C ALA A 204 13.03 -16.82 -24.49
N LEU A 205 12.37 -17.97 -24.43
CA LEU A 205 12.05 -18.70 -23.19
C LEU A 205 11.28 -17.88 -22.14
N GLY A 206 10.44 -16.93 -22.61
CA GLY A 206 9.63 -16.09 -21.73
C GLY A 206 10.39 -14.95 -21.05
N SER A 207 11.62 -14.65 -21.50
CA SER A 207 12.33 -13.43 -21.15
C SER A 207 11.79 -12.23 -21.93
N PHE A 208 12.25 -11.04 -21.58
CA PHE A 208 11.98 -9.80 -22.30
C PHE A 208 13.15 -8.83 -22.14
N THR A 209 13.20 -7.84 -23.01
CA THR A 209 14.05 -6.66 -22.87
C THR A 209 13.16 -5.43 -22.72
N LEU A 210 13.35 -4.68 -21.63
CA LEU A 210 12.69 -3.41 -21.36
C LEU A 210 13.68 -2.27 -21.69
N THR A 211 13.27 -1.36 -22.56
CA THR A 211 14.04 -0.17 -22.94
C THR A 211 13.47 1.05 -22.22
N LEU A 212 14.31 1.85 -21.59
CA LEU A 212 13.96 3.11 -20.97
C LEU A 212 13.97 4.27 -21.98
N GLU A 213 13.40 5.43 -21.60
CA GLU A 213 13.37 6.61 -22.48
C GLU A 213 14.77 7.12 -22.90
N ASP A 214 15.81 6.87 -22.08
CA ASP A 214 17.20 7.23 -22.37
C ASP A 214 17.96 6.18 -23.23
N GLY A 215 17.28 5.09 -23.60
CA GLY A 215 17.84 4.01 -24.40
C GLY A 215 18.53 2.90 -23.59
N GLN A 216 18.59 2.99 -22.25
CA GLN A 216 19.11 1.89 -21.42
C GLN A 216 18.20 0.66 -21.57
N GLU A 217 18.79 -0.52 -21.69
CA GLU A 217 18.09 -1.79 -21.81
C GLU A 217 18.27 -2.65 -20.55
N ILE A 218 17.17 -3.26 -20.11
CA ILE A 218 17.10 -4.13 -18.93
C ILE A 218 16.43 -5.43 -19.34
N ALA A 219 17.15 -6.54 -19.23
CA ALA A 219 16.59 -7.87 -19.46
C ALA A 219 15.90 -8.40 -18.21
N GLY A 220 14.83 -9.18 -18.38
CA GLY A 220 14.12 -9.79 -17.26
C GLY A 220 13.35 -11.03 -17.67
N THR A 221 12.88 -11.79 -16.68
CA THR A 221 12.05 -12.98 -16.91
C THR A 221 10.59 -12.77 -16.50
N ARG A 222 10.33 -11.79 -15.61
CA ARG A 222 8.98 -11.32 -15.25
C ARG A 222 9.00 -9.82 -15.02
N LEU A 223 7.96 -9.14 -15.50
CA LEU A 223 7.76 -7.70 -15.35
C LEU A 223 6.60 -7.46 -14.38
N LEU A 224 6.84 -6.73 -13.30
CA LEU A 224 5.82 -6.27 -12.36
C LEU A 224 5.57 -4.77 -12.55
N LEU A 225 4.31 -4.39 -12.76
CA LEU A 225 3.88 -3.00 -12.79
C LEU A 225 3.34 -2.60 -11.42
N ALA A 226 4.06 -1.71 -10.74
CA ALA A 226 3.73 -1.14 -9.43
C ALA A 226 3.63 0.41 -9.49
N THR A 227 3.17 0.94 -10.63
CA THR A 227 3.19 2.37 -11.00
C THR A 227 2.03 3.19 -10.41
N GLY A 228 1.33 2.63 -9.44
CA GLY A 228 0.22 3.29 -8.77
C GLY A 228 -1.15 2.66 -9.05
N ARG A 229 -2.21 3.41 -8.72
CA ARG A 229 -3.57 2.90 -8.72
C ARG A 229 -4.54 3.88 -9.36
N LYS A 230 -5.50 3.37 -10.15
CA LYS A 230 -6.59 4.13 -10.78
C LYS A 230 -7.91 3.81 -10.06
N ALA A 231 -8.67 4.83 -9.65
CA ALA A 231 -9.99 4.64 -9.07
C ALA A 231 -10.94 3.95 -10.06
N ARG A 232 -11.75 3.01 -9.57
CA ARG A 232 -12.78 2.34 -10.37
C ARG A 232 -14.05 3.18 -10.37
N VAL A 233 -14.16 4.03 -11.37
CA VAL A 233 -15.29 4.98 -11.53
C VAL A 233 -16.02 4.82 -12.85
N GLU A 234 -15.46 4.06 -13.79
CA GLU A 234 -16.00 3.87 -15.14
C GLU A 234 -17.02 2.74 -15.19
N GLY A 235 -18.09 2.90 -15.98
CA GLY A 235 -19.12 1.86 -16.21
C GLY A 235 -20.17 1.74 -15.11
N TYR A 236 -20.18 2.64 -14.13
CA TYR A 236 -21.16 2.62 -13.04
C TYR A 236 -22.32 3.59 -13.22
N GLY A 237 -22.35 4.41 -14.28
CA GLY A 237 -23.41 5.40 -14.50
C GLY A 237 -23.35 6.59 -13.54
N LEU A 238 -22.16 6.98 -13.09
CA LEU A 238 -21.97 8.02 -12.07
C LEU A 238 -22.27 9.42 -12.59
N GLU A 239 -21.77 9.73 -13.79
CA GLU A 239 -21.92 11.05 -14.40
C GLU A 239 -23.38 11.29 -14.82
N GLU A 240 -24.06 10.24 -15.30
CA GLU A 240 -25.47 10.28 -15.72
C GLU A 240 -26.41 10.62 -14.57
N ILE A 241 -26.05 10.30 -13.34
CA ILE A 241 -26.84 10.66 -12.14
C ILE A 241 -26.37 11.95 -11.48
N GLY A 242 -25.31 12.60 -12.02
CA GLY A 242 -24.76 13.86 -11.55
C GLY A 242 -23.75 13.75 -10.42
N VAL A 243 -23.07 12.60 -10.30
CA VAL A 243 -21.90 12.44 -9.41
C VAL A 243 -20.68 13.03 -10.10
N GLU A 244 -20.05 14.01 -9.47
CA GLU A 244 -18.86 14.67 -9.99
C GLU A 244 -17.61 13.81 -9.76
N LEU A 245 -16.82 13.67 -10.83
CA LEU A 245 -15.50 13.06 -10.79
C LEU A 245 -14.44 14.15 -10.71
N GLY A 246 -13.51 14.00 -9.78
CA GLY A 246 -12.31 14.81 -9.72
C GLY A 246 -11.17 14.18 -10.53
N ARG A 247 -9.96 14.70 -10.37
CA ARG A 247 -8.80 14.25 -11.14
C ARG A 247 -8.45 12.75 -10.92
N ASN A 248 -8.63 12.26 -9.71
CA ASN A 248 -8.14 10.94 -9.30
C ASN A 248 -9.24 10.04 -8.70
N GLY A 249 -10.51 10.35 -8.88
CA GLY A 249 -11.61 9.57 -8.33
C GLY A 249 -12.86 10.41 -8.10
N ILE A 250 -13.82 9.89 -7.35
CA ILE A 250 -15.07 10.59 -7.04
C ILE A 250 -14.76 11.76 -6.09
N ALA A 251 -15.25 12.96 -6.45
CA ALA A 251 -15.16 14.14 -5.59
C ALA A 251 -16.11 14.00 -4.39
N VAL A 252 -15.60 14.21 -3.17
CA VAL A 252 -16.37 14.10 -1.93
C VAL A 252 -16.06 15.25 -0.97
N ASP A 253 -17.05 15.61 -0.14
CA ASP A 253 -16.84 16.54 0.97
C ASP A 253 -16.19 15.83 2.20
N GLU A 254 -15.92 16.57 3.27
CA GLU A 254 -15.33 16.05 4.50
C GLU A 254 -16.19 14.97 5.21
N ARG A 255 -17.46 14.85 4.85
CA ARG A 255 -18.40 13.81 5.32
C ARG A 255 -18.54 12.65 4.34
N ARG A 256 -17.66 12.56 3.33
CA ARG A 256 -17.67 11.55 2.27
C ARG A 256 -18.92 11.58 1.37
N ARG A 257 -19.69 12.66 1.36
CA ARG A 257 -20.82 12.84 0.45
C ARG A 257 -20.33 13.34 -0.91
N THR A 258 -20.88 12.77 -1.96
CA THR A 258 -20.66 13.23 -3.34
C THR A 258 -21.44 14.52 -3.62
N SER A 259 -21.37 15.05 -4.83
CA SER A 259 -22.26 16.13 -5.32
C SER A 259 -23.75 15.78 -5.11
N CYS A 260 -24.12 14.49 -5.21
CA CYS A 260 -25.43 13.95 -4.83
C CYS A 260 -25.46 13.60 -3.35
N LYS A 261 -25.99 14.48 -2.48
CA LYS A 261 -25.86 14.41 -1.00
C LYS A 261 -26.39 13.17 -0.29
N HIS A 262 -27.14 12.32 -0.98
CA HIS A 262 -27.59 11.02 -0.47
C HIS A 262 -26.70 9.86 -0.95
N ILE A 263 -25.69 10.15 -1.75
CA ILE A 263 -24.68 9.20 -2.25
C ILE A 263 -23.34 9.55 -1.62
N TYR A 264 -22.72 8.56 -1.00
CA TYR A 264 -21.41 8.63 -0.37
C TYR A 264 -20.40 7.87 -1.22
N ALA A 265 -19.12 8.24 -1.17
CA ALA A 265 -18.03 7.45 -1.73
C ALA A 265 -16.90 7.33 -0.71
N ILE A 266 -16.42 6.10 -0.50
CA ILE A 266 -15.40 5.75 0.50
C ILE A 266 -14.29 4.90 -0.13
N GLY A 267 -13.13 4.93 0.51
CA GLY A 267 -11.98 4.13 0.09
C GLY A 267 -11.39 4.60 -1.24
N ASP A 268 -10.81 3.67 -1.98
CA ASP A 268 -9.94 3.97 -3.12
C ASP A 268 -10.65 4.56 -4.35
N CYS A 269 -11.98 4.49 -4.43
CA CYS A 269 -12.74 5.04 -5.56
C CYS A 269 -12.89 6.57 -5.52
N ARG A 270 -12.63 7.20 -4.38
CA ARG A 270 -12.72 8.66 -4.22
C ARG A 270 -11.33 9.31 -4.26
N GLU A 271 -11.28 10.64 -4.35
CA GLU A 271 -10.03 11.39 -4.26
C GLU A 271 -9.43 11.34 -2.85
N GLY A 272 -8.11 11.19 -2.77
CA GLY A 272 -7.32 11.22 -1.53
C GLY A 272 -6.52 9.93 -1.28
N PRO A 273 -6.05 9.70 -0.04
CA PRO A 273 -5.22 8.56 0.29
C PRO A 273 -5.93 7.22 0.03
N ARG A 274 -5.20 6.27 -0.54
CA ARG A 274 -5.68 4.91 -0.85
C ARG A 274 -4.97 3.91 0.04
N LEU A 275 -5.54 3.67 1.22
CA LEU A 275 -5.04 2.77 2.24
C LEU A 275 -6.21 2.01 2.86
N THR A 276 -6.02 0.74 3.19
CA THR A 276 -7.10 -0.12 3.71
C THR A 276 -7.74 0.45 4.98
N HIS A 277 -6.92 0.93 5.92
CA HIS A 277 -7.43 1.52 7.17
C HIS A 277 -8.15 2.86 6.94
N VAL A 278 -7.81 3.61 5.90
CA VAL A 278 -8.57 4.80 5.49
C VAL A 278 -9.98 4.40 5.05
N SER A 279 -10.09 3.35 4.24
CA SER A 279 -11.40 2.84 3.79
C SER A 279 -12.28 2.41 4.97
N GLY A 280 -11.69 1.70 5.95
CA GLY A 280 -12.39 1.29 7.18
C GLY A 280 -12.83 2.48 8.04
N TYR A 281 -11.95 3.46 8.23
CA TYR A 281 -12.25 4.68 8.99
C TYR A 281 -13.37 5.50 8.33
N GLU A 282 -13.32 5.69 7.02
CA GLU A 282 -14.37 6.38 6.27
C GLU A 282 -15.68 5.61 6.31
N GLY A 283 -15.63 4.29 6.15
CA GLY A 283 -16.81 3.42 6.25
C GLY A 283 -17.50 3.53 7.60
N SER A 284 -16.75 3.51 8.70
CA SER A 284 -17.27 3.68 10.07
C SER A 284 -17.92 5.05 10.27
N ASN A 285 -17.28 6.12 9.77
CA ASN A 285 -17.83 7.47 9.84
C ASN A 285 -19.15 7.60 9.05
N VAL A 286 -19.18 7.09 7.83
CA VAL A 286 -20.40 7.11 6.98
C VAL A 286 -21.49 6.25 7.59
N ALA A 287 -21.18 5.10 8.18
CA ALA A 287 -22.15 4.26 8.86
C ALA A 287 -22.80 5.00 10.06
N LEU A 288 -22.00 5.68 10.90
CA LEU A 288 -22.51 6.49 12.01
C LEU A 288 -23.41 7.64 11.52
N GLU A 289 -23.03 8.30 10.42
CA GLU A 289 -23.87 9.35 9.84
C GLU A 289 -25.20 8.83 9.31
N ILE A 290 -25.16 7.71 8.58
CA ILE A 290 -26.37 7.13 7.96
C ILE A 290 -27.33 6.57 9.01
N THR A 291 -26.80 5.88 10.03
CA THR A 291 -27.61 5.16 11.02
C THR A 291 -28.07 6.04 12.18
N LEU A 292 -27.18 6.89 12.68
CA LEU A 292 -27.44 7.70 13.88
C LEU A 292 -27.67 9.19 13.60
N GLY A 293 -27.51 9.63 12.35
CA GLY A 293 -27.60 11.04 11.98
C GLY A 293 -26.47 11.92 12.54
N LEU A 294 -25.37 11.32 13.05
CA LEU A 294 -24.24 12.04 13.61
C LEU A 294 -23.40 12.67 12.50
N PRO A 295 -23.16 13.99 12.52
CA PRO A 295 -22.36 14.65 11.49
C PRO A 295 -20.87 14.35 11.70
N THR A 296 -20.42 13.22 11.22
CA THR A 296 -19.01 12.80 11.30
C THR A 296 -18.18 13.45 10.21
N LYS A 297 -16.98 13.93 10.57
CA LYS A 297 -16.00 14.45 9.63
C LYS A 297 -14.75 13.58 9.66
N VAL A 298 -14.22 13.32 8.48
CA VAL A 298 -12.94 12.61 8.35
C VAL A 298 -11.81 13.59 8.58
N ASP A 299 -10.95 13.30 9.54
CA ASP A 299 -9.73 14.03 9.84
C ASP A 299 -8.50 13.17 9.51
N TRP A 300 -7.65 13.67 8.61
CA TRP A 300 -6.41 13.01 8.19
C TRP A 300 -5.15 13.62 8.77
N SER A 301 -5.27 14.53 9.73
CA SER A 301 -4.11 15.18 10.34
C SER A 301 -3.13 14.21 10.99
N ALA A 302 -3.65 13.08 11.50
CA ALA A 302 -2.89 11.99 12.09
C ALA A 302 -3.05 10.67 11.32
N LEU A 303 -3.12 10.74 9.98
CA LEU A 303 -3.17 9.55 9.16
C LEU A 303 -1.80 8.86 9.18
N PRO A 304 -1.72 7.59 9.63
CA PRO A 304 -0.49 6.81 9.59
C PRO A 304 -0.37 6.03 8.28
N TRP A 305 0.85 5.76 7.84
CA TRP A 305 1.12 4.71 6.85
C TRP A 305 2.47 4.06 7.12
N CYS A 306 2.66 2.87 6.60
CA CYS A 306 3.88 2.10 6.75
C CYS A 306 4.18 1.32 5.47
N THR A 307 5.43 1.35 5.05
CA THR A 307 6.00 0.45 4.06
C THR A 307 6.72 -0.67 4.80
N TYR A 308 6.28 -1.91 4.59
CA TYR A 308 6.68 -3.08 5.38
C TYR A 308 7.96 -3.76 4.85
N THR A 309 8.90 -2.95 4.37
CA THR A 309 10.27 -3.38 4.14
C THR A 309 10.95 -3.79 5.44
N ASP A 310 12.22 -4.14 5.41
CA ASP A 310 13.01 -4.46 6.58
C ASP A 310 14.39 -3.78 6.45
N PRO A 311 14.59 -2.62 7.14
CA PRO A 311 13.69 -2.00 8.13
C PRO A 311 12.40 -1.45 7.53
N GLU A 312 11.36 -1.31 8.38
CA GLU A 312 10.10 -0.66 8.01
C GLU A 312 10.28 0.85 7.95
N VAL A 313 9.56 1.52 7.04
CA VAL A 313 9.38 2.99 7.04
C VAL A 313 7.96 3.32 7.41
N ALA A 314 7.79 4.04 8.50
CA ALA A 314 6.50 4.43 9.02
C ALA A 314 6.40 5.96 9.16
N GLN A 315 5.29 6.52 8.76
CA GLN A 315 5.03 7.95 8.78
C GLN A 315 3.65 8.24 9.36
N ILE A 316 3.53 9.30 10.11
CA ILE A 316 2.25 9.85 10.56
C ILE A 316 2.29 11.38 10.50
N GLY A 317 1.20 12.00 10.07
CA GLY A 317 1.10 13.45 9.95
C GLY A 317 2.02 14.02 8.86
N MET A 318 2.57 15.20 9.08
CA MET A 318 3.42 15.89 8.09
C MET A 318 4.85 15.38 8.10
N THR A 319 5.43 15.24 6.91
CA THR A 319 6.89 15.14 6.78
C THR A 319 7.55 16.50 7.11
N GLU A 320 8.86 16.52 7.37
CA GLU A 320 9.59 17.75 7.57
C GLU A 320 9.44 18.72 6.40
N ALA A 321 9.55 18.22 5.16
CA ALA A 321 9.40 19.04 3.96
C ALA A 321 8.02 19.71 3.88
N GLN A 322 6.94 18.95 4.14
CA GLN A 322 5.58 19.48 4.15
C GLN A 322 5.35 20.51 5.27
N ALA A 323 5.93 20.27 6.44
CA ALA A 323 5.83 21.21 7.56
C ALA A 323 6.59 22.52 7.27
N ARG A 324 7.82 22.43 6.75
CA ARG A 324 8.62 23.61 6.37
C ARG A 324 7.98 24.40 5.23
N GLU A 325 7.38 23.75 4.25
CA GLU A 325 6.62 24.43 3.19
C GLU A 325 5.47 25.29 3.76
N LYS A 326 4.80 24.80 4.82
CA LYS A 326 3.65 25.51 5.43
C LYS A 326 4.03 26.54 6.48
N LEU A 327 5.07 26.30 7.26
CA LEU A 327 5.38 27.06 8.49
C LEU A 327 6.78 27.69 8.48
N GLY A 328 7.60 27.38 7.47
CA GLY A 328 8.97 27.92 7.36
C GLY A 328 9.87 27.56 8.56
N ASP A 329 10.58 28.55 9.07
CA ASP A 329 11.57 28.40 10.14
C ASP A 329 10.97 28.14 11.54
N LYS A 330 9.64 28.14 11.68
CA LYS A 330 8.96 27.76 12.93
C LYS A 330 9.05 26.26 13.23
N VAL A 331 9.39 25.47 12.21
CA VAL A 331 9.50 24.03 12.34
C VAL A 331 10.78 23.65 13.08
N THR A 332 10.61 22.93 14.17
CA THR A 332 11.68 22.25 14.90
C THR A 332 11.63 20.76 14.60
N VAL A 333 12.77 20.15 14.37
CA VAL A 333 12.91 18.71 14.15
C VAL A 333 13.75 18.12 15.28
N VAL A 334 13.22 17.10 15.91
CA VAL A 334 13.94 16.27 16.88
C VAL A 334 14.22 14.94 16.21
N ARG A 335 15.47 14.51 16.22
CA ARG A 335 15.93 13.25 15.61
C ARG A 335 16.71 12.46 16.63
N GLU A 336 16.37 11.17 16.75
CA GLU A 336 17.05 10.21 17.60
C GLU A 336 17.43 8.99 16.78
N GLY A 337 18.72 8.65 16.75
CA GLY A 337 19.23 7.44 16.11
C GLY A 337 19.04 6.22 17.01
N PHE A 338 19.05 5.03 16.40
CA PHE A 338 18.99 3.79 17.18
C PHE A 338 20.38 3.23 17.54
N ASP A 339 21.44 3.91 17.15
CA ASP A 339 22.85 3.58 17.45
C ASP A 339 23.21 3.72 18.93
N ASP A 340 22.48 4.54 19.66
CA ASP A 340 22.61 4.69 21.13
C ASP A 340 21.51 3.91 21.92
N ASN A 341 20.60 3.20 21.21
CA ASN A 341 19.55 2.44 21.88
C ASN A 341 20.08 1.06 22.30
N GLU A 342 20.11 0.78 23.59
CA GLU A 342 20.65 -0.44 24.18
C GLU A 342 20.00 -1.72 23.59
N ARG A 343 18.70 -1.69 23.33
CA ARG A 343 17.99 -2.81 22.73
C ARG A 343 18.36 -3.03 21.27
N ALA A 344 18.48 -1.96 20.50
CA ALA A 344 18.92 -2.02 19.11
C ALA A 344 20.37 -2.51 19.00
N ILE A 345 21.24 -2.06 19.92
CA ILE A 345 22.64 -2.55 20.03
C ILE A 345 22.66 -4.05 20.33
N ALA A 346 21.86 -4.50 21.30
CA ALA A 346 21.80 -5.93 21.67
C ALA A 346 21.27 -6.81 20.53
N GLU A 347 20.39 -6.29 19.69
CA GLU A 347 19.84 -6.99 18.54
C GLU A 347 20.67 -6.79 17.26
N ASP A 348 21.76 -5.99 17.33
CA ASP A 348 22.58 -5.60 16.19
C ASP A 348 21.79 -4.97 15.05
N ASP A 349 20.75 -4.21 15.40
CA ASP A 349 19.81 -3.55 14.49
C ASP A 349 19.73 -2.05 14.78
N THR A 350 20.91 -1.42 14.74
CA THR A 350 21.09 0.01 15.08
C THR A 350 20.80 0.94 13.90
N ARG A 351 20.54 0.41 12.71
CA ARG A 351 20.24 1.19 11.52
C ARG A 351 18.80 1.68 11.57
N GLY A 352 18.65 2.96 11.83
CA GLY A 352 17.35 3.58 11.87
C GLY A 352 17.30 4.79 12.77
N HIS A 353 16.16 5.45 12.77
CA HIS A 353 15.93 6.63 13.59
C HIS A 353 14.43 6.91 13.76
N LEU A 354 14.16 7.70 14.77
CA LEU A 354 12.92 8.42 14.96
C LEU A 354 13.15 9.91 14.65
N LYS A 355 12.29 10.50 13.85
CA LYS A 355 12.27 11.92 13.50
C LYS A 355 10.91 12.51 13.83
N VAL A 356 10.85 13.51 14.68
CA VAL A 356 9.62 14.18 15.11
C VAL A 356 9.63 15.62 14.62
N VAL A 357 8.58 16.02 13.93
CA VAL A 357 8.40 17.36 13.37
C VAL A 357 7.43 18.14 14.26
N MET A 358 7.84 19.33 14.69
CA MET A 358 7.12 20.11 15.70
C MET A 358 6.98 21.58 15.30
N ASP A 359 5.92 22.24 15.81
CA ASP A 359 5.77 23.70 15.92
C ASP A 359 5.66 24.05 17.40
N GLY A 360 6.74 24.57 17.96
CA GLY A 360 6.88 24.75 19.40
C GLY A 360 6.70 23.43 20.16
N LYS A 361 5.61 23.31 20.94
CA LYS A 361 5.27 22.07 21.69
C LYS A 361 4.29 21.15 20.94
N LYS A 362 3.80 21.56 19.77
CA LYS A 362 2.82 20.80 19.01
C LYS A 362 3.54 19.85 18.06
N VAL A 363 3.26 18.56 18.17
CA VAL A 363 3.71 17.56 17.20
C VAL A 363 2.87 17.68 15.93
N LEU A 364 3.54 17.81 14.79
CA LEU A 364 2.93 17.90 13.45
C LEU A 364 3.02 16.59 12.70
N GLY A 365 4.05 15.80 12.96
CA GLY A 365 4.27 14.52 12.34
C GLY A 365 5.47 13.78 12.93
N ALA A 366 5.58 12.50 12.57
CA ALA A 366 6.72 11.67 12.92
C ALA A 366 7.04 10.70 11.77
N SER A 367 8.33 10.50 11.53
CA SER A 367 8.88 9.52 10.61
C SER A 367 9.78 8.56 11.39
N ILE A 368 9.57 7.26 11.21
CA ILE A 368 10.33 6.22 11.90
C ILE A 368 10.83 5.23 10.86
N VAL A 369 12.12 4.94 10.89
CA VAL A 369 12.69 3.85 10.11
C VAL A 369 13.39 2.88 11.06
N GLY A 370 12.96 1.62 11.03
CA GLY A 370 13.50 0.60 11.92
C GLY A 370 12.58 -0.60 12.02
N ARG A 371 12.95 -1.53 12.89
CA ARG A 371 12.16 -2.73 13.15
C ARG A 371 10.83 -2.38 13.83
N ASN A 372 9.72 -2.89 13.28
CA ASN A 372 8.37 -2.64 13.79
C ASN A 372 8.01 -1.14 13.88
N ALA A 373 8.54 -0.31 12.97
CA ALA A 373 8.28 1.12 12.97
C ALA A 373 6.79 1.45 12.88
N GLY A 374 6.01 0.63 12.15
CA GLY A 374 4.56 0.77 12.06
C GLY A 374 3.83 0.70 13.41
N GLU A 375 4.29 -0.16 14.33
CA GLU A 375 3.71 -0.33 15.66
C GLU A 375 4.00 0.87 16.58
N MET A 376 5.02 1.65 16.30
CA MET A 376 5.43 2.80 17.12
C MET A 376 4.65 4.09 16.83
N LEU A 377 3.74 4.12 15.84
CA LEU A 377 3.04 5.34 15.43
C LEU A 377 1.91 5.76 16.38
N LEU A 378 1.36 4.86 17.18
CA LEU A 378 0.19 5.14 18.01
C LEU A 378 0.36 6.32 18.98
N PRO A 379 1.45 6.48 19.73
CA PRO A 379 1.67 7.64 20.60
C PRO A 379 1.61 8.95 19.84
N PHE A 380 2.20 9.00 18.65
CA PHE A 380 2.20 10.20 17.82
C PHE A 380 0.82 10.58 17.29
N SER A 381 -0.04 9.58 17.03
CA SER A 381 -1.44 9.83 16.69
C SER A 381 -2.17 10.58 17.80
N GLN A 382 -1.93 10.20 19.06
CA GLN A 382 -2.54 10.87 20.21
C GLN A 382 -2.00 12.29 20.41
N LEU A 383 -0.70 12.51 20.16
CA LEU A 383 -0.08 13.83 20.26
C LEU A 383 -0.57 14.78 19.16
N ILE A 384 -0.62 14.34 17.92
CA ILE A 384 -1.05 15.15 16.78
C ILE A 384 -2.52 15.55 16.92
N THR A 385 -3.37 14.64 17.42
CA THR A 385 -4.82 14.90 17.63
C THR A 385 -5.11 15.65 18.93
N GLY A 386 -4.10 15.96 19.74
CA GLY A 386 -4.25 16.68 21.01
C GLY A 386 -4.89 15.86 22.14
N LYS A 387 -4.98 14.53 21.99
CA LYS A 387 -5.50 13.62 23.03
C LYS A 387 -4.47 13.28 24.10
N ALA A 388 -3.18 13.52 23.83
CA ALA A 388 -2.10 13.42 24.78
C ALA A 388 -1.19 14.67 24.68
N SER A 389 -0.40 14.94 25.74
CA SER A 389 0.65 15.95 25.73
C SER A 389 2.01 15.29 25.64
N THR A 390 3.04 16.03 25.19
CA THR A 390 4.43 15.56 25.15
C THR A 390 4.94 15.14 26.54
N PHE A 391 4.41 15.68 27.63
CA PHE A 391 4.73 15.26 29.00
C PHE A 391 4.20 13.86 29.36
N ALA A 392 3.25 13.34 28.60
CA ALA A 392 2.70 12.00 28.86
C ALA A 392 3.56 10.86 28.28
N LEU A 393 4.60 11.21 27.54
CA LEU A 393 5.53 10.25 26.92
C LEU A 393 6.88 10.14 27.63
N GLY A 394 7.15 11.02 28.64
CA GLY A 394 8.38 11.05 29.40
C GLY A 394 8.31 10.38 30.76
#